data_cbd3c042c3b45c285b5420c45beecca9
#
_entry.id   cbd3c042c3b45c285b5420c45beecca9
#
_cell.length_a   1.000
_cell.length_b   1.000
_cell.length_c   1.000
_cell.angle_alpha   90.00
_cell.angle_beta   90.00
_cell.angle_gamma   90.00
#
_symmetry.space_group_name_H-M   'P 1'
#
loop_
_entity.id
_entity.type
_entity.pdbx_description
1 polymer ?
#
loop_
_entity_poly.entity_id
_entity_poly.type
_entity_poly.pdbx_seq_one_letter_code
_entity_poly.pdbx_strand_id
1 'polypeptide(L)'
;VSQKKSGQRAIAIVLKITGKDAKPEQMELYIKTVFEGKVKVLKSNTASQFSEPVHVKFFKESGELIYEEYMQNPLKRHIESFEPDGVIKNNEVANDSNGYINIRFGIEENVSSMKVEGYVIANGKEALLSTINISIP
;
A
#
# COMPACT_ATOMS: atom_id res chain seq x y z
N VAL A 1 17.24 21.43 28.60
CA VAL A 1 17.32 20.22 27.95
C VAL A 1 16.54 20.18 26.74
N SER A 2 17.22 20.14 25.79
CA SER A 2 16.56 20.05 24.60
C SER A 2 15.86 18.77 24.54
N GLN A 3 14.69 18.83 24.42
CA GLN A 3 13.94 17.77 24.02
C GLN A 3 14.27 17.50 22.65
N LYS A 4 15.26 16.76 22.52
CA LYS A 4 15.44 16.20 21.31
C LYS A 4 14.17 15.65 20.86
N LYS A 5 13.56 16.21 19.98
CA LYS A 5 12.51 15.58 19.34
C LYS A 5 13.02 14.42 18.72
N SER A 6 13.05 13.45 19.53
CA SER A 6 13.44 12.19 19.10
C SER A 6 12.84 11.92 17.80
N GLY A 7 13.63 11.77 16.90
CA GLY A 7 13.42 11.47 15.64
C GLY A 7 12.17 10.81 15.27
N GLN A 8 11.19 11.59 15.05
CA GLN A 8 10.07 11.04 14.41
C GLN A 8 10.54 10.75 13.03
N ARG A 9 10.54 9.51 12.70
CA ARG A 9 10.88 9.07 11.37
C ARG A 9 9.61 8.64 10.66
N ALA A 10 9.68 8.69 9.36
CA ALA A 10 8.62 8.20 8.51
C ALA A 10 9.21 7.32 7.42
N ILE A 11 8.41 6.44 6.89
CA ILE A 11 8.82 5.58 5.80
C ILE A 11 7.85 5.74 4.63
N ALA A 12 8.42 5.80 3.43
CA ALA A 12 7.65 5.80 2.21
C ALA A 12 8.04 4.53 1.46
N ILE A 13 7.06 3.74 1.13
CA ILE A 13 7.27 2.44 0.48
C ILE A 13 6.48 2.38 -0.81
N VAL A 14 7.12 1.91 -1.86
CA VAL A 14 6.43 1.57 -3.09
C VAL A 14 6.51 0.06 -3.23
N LEU A 15 5.36 -0.58 -3.32
CA LEU A 15 5.26 -2.01 -3.51
C LEU A 15 4.83 -2.27 -4.95
N LYS A 16 5.47 -3.22 -5.59
CA LYS A 16 5.10 -3.62 -6.95
C LYS A 16 4.24 -4.86 -6.86
N ILE A 17 3.07 -4.78 -7.47
CA ILE A 17 2.16 -5.92 -7.55
C ILE A 17 2.22 -6.45 -8.98
N THR A 18 2.41 -7.74 -9.14
CA THR A 18 2.37 -8.38 -10.45
C THR A 18 1.30 -9.45 -10.45
N GLY A 19 0.76 -9.72 -11.60
CA GLY A 19 -0.28 -10.72 -11.70
C GLY A 19 -0.71 -10.95 -13.14
N LYS A 20 -1.84 -11.65 -13.28
CA LYS A 20 -2.38 -12.01 -14.57
C LYS A 20 -3.89 -11.78 -14.56
N ASP A 21 -4.40 -11.22 -15.65
CA ASP A 21 -5.83 -10.93 -15.79
C ASP A 21 -6.35 -10.09 -14.62
N ALA A 22 -5.56 -9.09 -14.24
CA ALA A 22 -5.84 -8.17 -13.13
C ALA A 22 -5.96 -8.85 -11.77
N LYS A 23 -5.48 -10.09 -11.64
CA LYS A 23 -5.46 -10.78 -10.35
C LYS A 23 -4.06 -10.72 -9.78
N PRO A 24 -3.85 -10.09 -8.63
CA PRO A 24 -2.52 -10.04 -8.00
C PRO A 24 -2.03 -11.43 -7.66
N GLU A 25 -0.78 -11.72 -8.00
CA GLU A 25 -0.16 -12.99 -7.70
C GLU A 25 1.08 -12.83 -6.84
N GLN A 26 1.72 -11.66 -6.88
CA GLN A 26 2.95 -11.43 -6.16
C GLN A 26 3.09 -9.94 -5.80
N MET A 27 3.70 -9.70 -4.65
CA MET A 27 4.01 -8.36 -4.19
C MET A 27 5.48 -8.32 -3.81
N GLU A 28 6.18 -7.27 -4.24
CA GLU A 28 7.58 -7.11 -3.88
C GLU A 28 7.91 -5.66 -3.56
N LEU A 29 8.98 -5.45 -2.81
CA LEU A 29 9.42 -4.11 -2.49
C LEU A 29 10.10 -3.51 -3.71
N TYR A 30 9.63 -2.34 -4.13
CA TYR A 30 10.20 -1.64 -5.27
C TYR A 30 11.10 -0.49 -4.82
N ILE A 31 10.59 0.36 -3.94
CA ILE A 31 11.36 1.50 -3.40
C ILE A 31 11.06 1.63 -1.91
N LYS A 32 12.08 1.95 -1.15
CA LYS A 32 11.94 2.24 0.27
C LYS A 32 12.73 3.51 0.57
N THR A 33 12.09 4.47 1.23
CA THR A 33 12.75 5.69 1.66
C THR A 33 12.39 5.96 3.11
N VAL A 34 13.40 6.12 3.95
CA VAL A 34 13.22 6.46 5.35
C VAL A 34 13.68 7.90 5.53
N PHE A 35 12.88 8.72 6.15
CA PHE A 35 13.22 10.13 6.33
C PHE A 35 12.75 10.64 7.68
N GLU A 36 13.35 11.74 8.12
CA GLU A 36 12.94 12.37 9.35
C GLU A 36 11.75 13.25 9.07
N GLY A 37 10.76 13.21 9.94
CA GLY A 37 9.57 14.03 9.79
C GLY A 37 8.33 13.31 10.23
N LYS A 38 7.22 14.01 10.20
CA LYS A 38 5.93 13.47 10.53
C LYS A 38 5.13 13.25 9.27
N VAL A 39 4.38 12.18 9.25
CA VAL A 39 3.41 11.94 8.20
C VAL A 39 2.05 12.32 8.76
N LYS A 40 1.31 13.11 8.01
CA LYS A 40 -0.02 13.49 8.41
C LYS A 40 -0.88 12.24 8.46
N VAL A 41 -1.53 12.02 9.59
CA VAL A 41 -2.42 10.89 9.72
C VAL A 41 -3.68 11.17 8.91
N LEU A 42 -3.93 10.33 7.93
CA LEU A 42 -5.13 10.44 7.13
C LEU A 42 -6.19 9.53 7.70
N LYS A 43 -7.44 9.82 7.33
CA LYS A 43 -8.53 8.99 7.76
C LYS A 43 -8.31 7.60 7.22
N SER A 44 -8.42 6.60 8.07
CA SER A 44 -8.24 5.22 7.62
C SER A 44 -9.35 4.84 6.65
N ASN A 45 -8.98 4.08 5.65
CA ASN A 45 -9.93 3.56 4.68
C ASN A 45 -10.32 2.13 5.04
N THR A 46 -11.36 1.65 4.41
CA THR A 46 -11.88 0.31 4.66
C THR A 46 -11.98 -0.46 3.35
N ALA A 47 -12.07 -1.78 3.46
CA ALA A 47 -12.17 -2.63 2.28
C ALA A 47 -13.38 -2.28 1.41
N SER A 48 -14.47 -1.83 2.02
CA SER A 48 -15.69 -1.53 1.28
C SER A 48 -15.57 -0.33 0.34
N GLN A 49 -14.52 0.47 0.47
CA GLN A 49 -14.30 1.60 -0.41
C GLN A 49 -13.77 1.19 -1.78
N PHE A 50 -13.35 -0.05 -1.92
CA PHE A 50 -12.72 -0.54 -3.15
C PHE A 50 -13.43 -1.78 -3.66
N SER A 51 -13.46 -1.95 -4.98
CA SER A 51 -14.10 -3.12 -5.57
C SER A 51 -13.28 -4.40 -5.43
N GLU A 52 -11.96 -4.27 -5.45
CA GLU A 52 -11.07 -5.41 -5.30
C GLU A 52 -9.85 -4.97 -4.50
N PRO A 53 -10.01 -4.84 -3.19
CA PRO A 53 -8.94 -4.26 -2.38
C PRO A 53 -7.76 -5.20 -2.16
N VAL A 54 -6.61 -4.57 -2.01
CA VAL A 54 -5.41 -5.22 -1.50
C VAL A 54 -5.24 -4.67 -0.10
N HIS A 55 -5.01 -5.55 0.87
CA HIS A 55 -4.83 -5.16 2.27
C HIS A 55 -3.37 -5.37 2.62
N VAL A 56 -2.67 -4.32 3.01
CA VAL A 56 -1.25 -4.38 3.36
C VAL A 56 -1.09 -4.13 4.85
N LYS A 57 -0.40 -5.02 5.52
CA LYS A 57 -0.14 -4.93 6.97
C LYS A 57 1.34 -4.88 7.24
N PHE A 58 1.73 -4.05 8.19
CA PHE A 58 3.13 -3.88 8.59
C PHE A 58 3.27 -4.25 10.06
N PHE A 59 4.22 -5.13 10.36
CA PHE A 59 4.44 -5.64 11.72
C PHE A 59 5.87 -5.40 12.19
N LYS A 60 6.03 -5.19 13.50
CA LYS A 60 7.34 -5.18 14.13
C LYS A 60 7.87 -6.60 14.20
N GLU A 61 9.16 -6.76 14.50
CA GLU A 61 9.73 -8.08 14.72
C GLU A 61 8.97 -8.88 15.77
N SER A 62 8.42 -8.19 16.77
CA SER A 62 7.65 -8.85 17.82
C SER A 62 6.31 -9.41 17.34
N GLY A 63 5.89 -9.05 16.12
CA GLY A 63 4.59 -9.44 15.61
C GLY A 63 3.50 -8.41 15.84
N GLU A 64 3.83 -7.30 16.52
CA GLU A 64 2.82 -6.26 16.76
C GLU A 64 2.55 -5.49 15.48
N LEU A 65 1.28 -5.28 15.18
CA LEU A 65 0.87 -4.52 14.01
C LEU A 65 1.24 -3.04 14.19
N ILE A 66 1.95 -2.48 13.23
CA ILE A 66 2.35 -1.08 13.22
C ILE A 66 1.36 -0.23 12.43
N TYR A 67 0.97 -0.72 11.27
CA TYR A 67 0.16 0.05 10.34
C TYR A 67 -0.50 -0.90 9.35
N GLU A 68 -1.66 -0.54 8.88
CA GLU A 68 -2.35 -1.29 7.82
C GLU A 68 -3.17 -0.35 6.96
N GLU A 69 -3.36 -0.74 5.74
CA GLU A 69 -4.11 0.08 4.79
C GLU A 69 -4.74 -0.79 3.71
N TYR A 70 -5.94 -0.42 3.30
CA TYR A 70 -6.61 -1.02 2.16
C TYR A 70 -6.38 -0.12 0.95
N MET A 71 -6.05 -0.72 -0.17
CA MET A 71 -5.78 0.01 -1.41
C MET A 71 -6.51 -0.65 -2.56
N GLN A 72 -6.85 0.13 -3.56
CA GLN A 72 -7.44 -0.41 -4.77
C GLN A 72 -6.41 -1.32 -5.47
N ASN A 73 -6.88 -2.42 -6.03
CA ASN A 73 -6.03 -3.31 -6.83
C ASN A 73 -5.39 -2.50 -7.97
N PRO A 74 -4.05 -2.34 -7.96
CA PRO A 74 -3.40 -1.49 -8.96
C PRO A 74 -3.33 -2.12 -10.35
N LEU A 75 -3.74 -3.37 -10.49
CA LEU A 75 -3.78 -4.04 -11.79
C LEU A 75 -5.05 -3.71 -12.56
N LYS A 76 -6.04 -3.14 -11.88
CA LYS A 76 -7.25 -2.68 -12.55
C LYS A 76 -7.23 -1.17 -12.62
N ARG A 77 -7.25 -0.66 -13.81
CA ARG A 77 -7.17 0.78 -14.05
C ARG A 77 -8.38 1.23 -14.83
N HIS A 78 -9.05 2.26 -14.34
CA HIS A 78 -10.17 2.86 -15.05
C HIS A 78 -9.66 3.85 -16.08
N ILE A 79 -10.20 3.73 -17.27
CA ILE A 79 -9.88 4.66 -18.36
C ILE A 79 -11.18 5.35 -18.74
N GLU A 80 -11.18 6.67 -18.69
CA GLU A 80 -12.34 7.46 -19.08
C GLU A 80 -12.00 8.30 -20.29
N SER A 81 -12.91 8.32 -21.26
CA SER A 81 -12.81 9.20 -22.42
C SER A 81 -13.97 10.17 -22.38
N PHE A 82 -13.72 11.40 -22.78
CA PHE A 82 -14.73 12.43 -22.74
C PHE A 82 -15.03 12.95 -24.15
N GLU A 83 -16.30 13.31 -24.36
CA GLU A 83 -16.67 14.04 -25.57
C GLU A 83 -16.18 15.48 -25.42
N PRO A 84 -16.06 16.24 -26.51
CA PRO A 84 -15.62 17.62 -26.43
C PRO A 84 -16.46 18.52 -25.52
N ASP A 85 -17.70 18.11 -25.24
CA ASP A 85 -18.59 18.87 -24.37
C ASP A 85 -18.42 18.51 -22.89
N GLY A 86 -17.47 17.61 -22.57
CA GLY A 86 -17.23 17.22 -21.21
C GLY A 86 -18.00 16.00 -20.71
N VAL A 87 -18.84 15.43 -21.55
CA VAL A 87 -19.61 14.25 -21.18
C VAL A 87 -18.73 13.01 -21.34
N ILE A 88 -18.80 12.09 -20.39
CA ILE A 88 -18.04 10.86 -20.46
C ILE A 88 -18.52 10.02 -21.64
N LYS A 89 -17.61 9.77 -22.57
CA LYS A 89 -17.91 9.00 -23.75
C LYS A 89 -17.74 7.51 -23.49
N ASN A 90 -16.75 7.15 -22.70
CA ASN A 90 -16.37 5.77 -22.50
C ASN A 90 -15.77 5.60 -21.13
N ASN A 91 -16.07 4.47 -20.50
CA ASN A 91 -15.52 4.12 -19.19
C ASN A 91 -15.09 2.67 -19.25
N GLU A 92 -13.82 2.46 -19.50
CA GLU A 92 -13.27 1.12 -19.64
C GLU A 92 -12.40 0.76 -18.44
N VAL A 93 -12.27 -0.54 -18.18
CA VAL A 93 -11.35 -1.04 -17.18
C VAL A 93 -10.21 -1.72 -17.91
N ALA A 94 -8.99 -1.23 -17.69
CA ALA A 94 -7.81 -1.88 -18.24
C ALA A 94 -7.23 -2.84 -17.22
N ASN A 95 -6.80 -4.02 -17.69
CA ASN A 95 -6.18 -5.01 -16.85
C ASN A 95 -4.68 -4.98 -17.13
N ASP A 96 -3.91 -4.57 -16.12
CA ASP A 96 -2.46 -4.50 -16.25
C ASP A 96 -1.83 -5.74 -15.61
N SER A 97 -0.62 -6.08 -16.03
CA SER A 97 0.10 -7.21 -15.44
C SER A 97 0.99 -6.78 -14.27
N ASN A 98 1.20 -5.50 -14.11
CA ASN A 98 1.91 -4.97 -12.96
C ASN A 98 1.38 -3.60 -12.59
N GLY A 99 1.53 -3.23 -11.33
CA GLY A 99 1.10 -1.95 -10.83
C GLY A 99 1.83 -1.64 -9.53
N TYR A 100 1.63 -0.44 -9.00
CA TYR A 100 2.37 0.02 -7.83
C TYR A 100 1.43 0.58 -6.77
N ILE A 101 1.81 0.36 -5.52
CA ILE A 101 1.10 0.89 -4.37
C ILE A 101 2.08 1.76 -3.58
N ASN A 102 1.66 2.98 -3.26
CA ASN A 102 2.46 3.91 -2.46
C ASN A 102 1.88 4.01 -1.06
N ILE A 103 2.69 3.77 -0.06
CA ILE A 103 2.26 3.82 1.34
C ILE A 103 3.26 4.63 2.14
N ARG A 104 2.76 5.50 3.01
CA ARG A 104 3.59 6.31 3.90
C ARG A 104 3.02 6.28 5.30
N PHE A 105 3.88 6.12 6.29
CA PHE A 105 3.44 6.19 7.68
C PHE A 105 4.62 6.50 8.59
N GLY A 106 4.31 6.94 9.80
CA GLY A 106 5.32 7.23 10.80
C GLY A 106 5.79 5.98 11.49
N ILE A 107 7.06 5.90 11.83
CA ILE A 107 7.63 4.77 12.56
C ILE A 107 8.34 5.25 13.80
N GLU A 108 8.37 4.40 14.84
CA GLU A 108 9.07 4.69 16.06
C GLU A 108 10.57 4.58 15.85
N GLU A 109 11.34 5.33 16.64
CA GLU A 109 12.78 5.36 16.51
C GLU A 109 13.44 4.01 16.62
N ASN A 110 12.90 3.15 17.45
CA ASN A 110 13.54 1.87 17.75
C ASN A 110 13.19 0.76 16.75
N VAL A 111 12.43 1.07 15.73
CA VAL A 111 12.08 0.05 14.74
C VAL A 111 13.23 -0.09 13.76
N SER A 112 13.85 -1.28 13.71
CA SER A 112 14.97 -1.55 12.81
C SER A 112 14.61 -2.51 11.69
N SER A 113 13.47 -3.16 11.80
CA SER A 113 12.99 -4.05 10.74
C SER A 113 11.49 -4.21 10.83
N MET A 114 10.87 -4.57 9.73
CA MET A 114 9.45 -4.79 9.66
C MET A 114 9.15 -5.97 8.75
N LYS A 115 8.04 -6.64 9.03
CA LYS A 115 7.50 -7.64 8.14
C LYS A 115 6.26 -7.05 7.49
N VAL A 116 6.17 -7.16 6.18
CA VAL A 116 5.04 -6.64 5.41
C VAL A 116 4.29 -7.82 4.83
N GLU A 117 2.99 -7.86 5.06
CA GLU A 117 2.14 -8.89 4.48
C GLU A 117 1.10 -8.23 3.60
N GLY A 118 0.96 -8.71 2.39
CA GLY A 118 -0.07 -8.24 1.47
C GLY A 118 -1.11 -9.32 1.27
N TYR A 119 -2.37 -8.92 1.26
CA TYR A 119 -3.50 -9.82 1.12
C TYR A 119 -4.42 -9.34 0.01
N VAL A 120 -5.03 -10.29 -0.68
CA VAL A 120 -6.13 -9.97 -1.60
C VAL A 120 -7.41 -10.48 -0.98
N ILE A 121 -8.50 -9.81 -1.26
CA ILE A 121 -9.80 -10.22 -0.73
C ILE A 121 -10.58 -10.89 -1.85
N ALA A 122 -10.90 -12.16 -1.64
CA ALA A 122 -11.67 -12.94 -2.61
C ALA A 122 -12.79 -13.65 -1.87
N ASN A 123 -14.00 -13.48 -2.35
CA ASN A 123 -15.19 -14.11 -1.74
C ASN A 123 -15.32 -13.79 -0.24
N GLY A 124 -15.00 -12.56 0.13
CA GLY A 124 -15.10 -12.13 1.52
C GLY A 124 -13.99 -12.63 2.43
N LYS A 125 -12.99 -13.32 1.89
CA LYS A 125 -11.87 -13.83 2.68
C LYS A 125 -10.56 -13.25 2.22
N GLU A 126 -9.66 -13.00 3.17
CA GLU A 126 -8.33 -12.54 2.86
C GLU A 126 -7.43 -13.73 2.55
N ALA A 127 -6.68 -13.64 1.46
CA ALA A 127 -5.70 -14.64 1.10
C ALA A 127 -4.34 -13.96 1.01
N LEU A 128 -3.34 -14.56 1.66
CA LEU A 128 -1.98 -13.99 1.67
C LEU A 128 -1.40 -14.01 0.27
N LEU A 129 -0.94 -12.84 -0.16
CA LEU A 129 -0.30 -12.67 -1.46
C LEU A 129 1.22 -12.85 -1.36
N SER A 130 1.83 -12.13 -0.45
CA SER A 130 3.29 -12.17 -0.25
C SER A 130 3.66 -11.66 1.13
N THR A 131 4.83 -12.09 1.59
CA THR A 131 5.45 -11.58 2.81
C THR A 131 6.82 -11.02 2.44
N ILE A 132 7.12 -9.82 2.94
CA ILE A 132 8.38 -9.14 2.65
C ILE A 132 9.00 -8.70 3.97
N ASN A 133 10.32 -8.84 4.09
CA ASN A 133 11.04 -8.33 5.26
C ASN A 133 11.79 -7.07 4.83
N ILE A 134 11.65 -6.00 5.59
CA ILE A 134 12.26 -4.71 5.31
C ILE A 134 13.18 -4.31 6.44
N SER A 135 14.42 -3.94 6.10
CA SER A 135 15.38 -3.40 7.07
C SER A 135 15.26 -1.89 7.09
N ILE A 136 15.38 -1.32 8.28
CA ILE A 136 15.31 0.13 8.46
C ILE A 136 16.61 0.59 9.10
N PRO A 137 17.34 1.47 8.45
CA PRO A 137 18.61 1.95 9.00
C PRO A 137 18.48 2.77 10.27
#